data_c9bdd6cec29fb8ab64ebb7384aba845e
#
_entry.id   c9bdd6cec29fb8ab64ebb7384aba845e
#
_cell.length_a   1.000
_cell.length_b   1.000
_cell.length_c   1.000
_cell.angle_alpha   90.00
_cell.angle_beta   90.00
_cell.angle_gamma   90.00
#
_symmetry.space_group_name_H-M   'P 1'
#
loop_
_entity.id
_entity.type
_entity.pdbx_description
1 polymer ?
#
loop_
_entity_poly.entity_id
_entity_poly.type
_entity_poly.pdbx_seq_one_letter_code
_entity_poly.pdbx_strand_id
1 'polypeptide(L)'
;MEYRIFDFKDEEDWLNGRTNGIGGSDAAAIVGMNPYKTNIELFEEKIGRSMPEDISDKPCVIYGKKAEEHIRELFKLDYPEYQVEHHEFRILQSISYPFMQASLDGELTDQDGRKGILEIKTTNILQSIQREKWQERIPDNYYLQVLHYLLVTGYEFVVLRAHLNSFWGREVRTQVKHYFIERKEVQEDLDYLLREERRFWEYVESGRKPPLILPII
;
A
#
# COMPACT_ATOMS: atom_id res chain seq x y z
N MET A 1 -4.67 -17.49 1.67
CA MET A 1 -3.21 -17.76 1.65
C MET A 1 -2.71 -17.78 3.08
N GLU A 2 -1.58 -18.41 3.35
CA GLU A 2 -0.94 -18.38 4.67
C GLU A 2 0.24 -17.41 4.62
N TYR A 3 0.50 -16.73 5.71
CA TYR A 3 1.62 -15.81 5.87
C TYR A 3 2.36 -16.07 7.18
N ARG A 4 3.62 -15.63 7.23
CA ARG A 4 4.43 -15.56 8.46
C ARG A 4 4.38 -14.14 8.98
N ILE A 5 4.46 -14.01 10.30
CA ILE A 5 4.48 -12.72 11.00
C ILE A 5 5.91 -12.47 11.48
N PHE A 6 6.41 -11.27 11.18
CA PHE A 6 7.66 -10.76 11.70
C PHE A 6 7.38 -9.45 12.44
N ASP A 7 7.61 -9.44 13.75
CA ASP A 7 7.51 -8.24 14.58
C ASP A 7 8.93 -7.74 14.86
N PHE A 8 9.18 -6.47 14.53
CA PHE A 8 10.46 -5.81 14.71
C PHE A 8 10.40 -4.92 15.95
N LYS A 9 11.55 -4.67 16.58
CA LYS A 9 11.61 -3.91 17.84
C LYS A 9 11.50 -2.40 17.63
N ASP A 10 11.89 -1.90 16.44
CA ASP A 10 11.91 -0.47 16.10
C ASP A 10 11.77 -0.25 14.60
N GLU A 11 11.61 1.04 14.21
CA GLU A 11 11.42 1.45 12.82
C GLU A 11 12.62 1.12 11.93
N GLU A 12 13.85 1.20 12.45
CA GLU A 12 15.06 0.93 11.66
C GLU A 12 15.13 -0.53 11.23
N ASP A 13 14.94 -1.45 12.17
CA ASP A 13 14.93 -2.90 11.89
C ASP A 13 13.77 -3.26 10.94
N TRP A 14 12.60 -2.64 11.12
CA TRP A 14 11.45 -2.84 10.25
C TRP A 14 11.70 -2.32 8.82
N LEU A 15 12.28 -1.13 8.64
CA LEU A 15 12.66 -0.60 7.33
C LEU A 15 13.65 -1.53 6.63
N ASN A 16 14.66 -2.03 7.37
CA ASN A 16 15.61 -3.01 6.85
C ASN A 16 14.92 -4.30 6.42
N GLY A 17 13.96 -4.81 7.22
CA GLY A 17 13.17 -6.00 6.88
C GLY A 17 12.39 -5.84 5.58
N ARG A 18 11.86 -4.65 5.31
CA ARG A 18 11.09 -4.35 4.09
C ARG A 18 11.91 -4.37 2.80
N THR A 19 13.23 -4.21 2.87
CA THR A 19 14.08 -4.24 1.68
C THR A 19 14.18 -5.62 1.04
N ASN A 20 13.90 -6.69 1.80
CA ASN A 20 14.11 -8.07 1.39
C ASN A 20 13.00 -8.64 0.47
N GLY A 21 12.04 -7.83 0.05
CA GLY A 21 10.93 -8.29 -0.77
C GLY A 21 10.20 -7.16 -1.48
N ILE A 22 9.08 -7.50 -2.11
CA ILE A 22 8.14 -6.55 -2.71
C ILE A 22 7.14 -6.14 -1.63
N GLY A 23 7.04 -4.84 -1.34
CA GLY A 23 5.99 -4.27 -0.50
C GLY A 23 4.84 -3.69 -1.33
N GLY A 24 3.72 -3.35 -0.67
CA GLY A 24 2.55 -2.83 -1.38
C GLY A 24 2.82 -1.56 -2.19
N SER A 25 3.68 -0.66 -1.71
CA SER A 25 4.07 0.55 -2.45
C SER A 25 4.91 0.27 -3.71
N ASP A 26 5.50 -0.91 -3.83
CA ASP A 26 6.31 -1.32 -4.97
C ASP A 26 5.45 -1.86 -6.13
N ALA A 27 4.27 -2.42 -5.81
CA ALA A 27 3.39 -3.09 -6.78
C ALA A 27 3.08 -2.22 -8.01
N ALA A 28 2.79 -0.95 -7.80
CA ALA A 28 2.50 -0.03 -8.89
C ALA A 28 3.70 0.24 -9.81
N ALA A 29 4.93 0.24 -9.28
CA ALA A 29 6.12 0.43 -10.09
C ALA A 29 6.38 -0.78 -11.01
N ILE A 30 6.06 -1.99 -10.55
CA ILE A 30 6.23 -3.23 -11.31
C ILE A 30 5.42 -3.22 -12.61
N VAL A 31 4.21 -2.66 -12.58
CA VAL A 31 3.30 -2.60 -13.73
C VAL A 31 3.25 -1.23 -14.43
N GLY A 32 4.15 -0.30 -14.07
CA GLY A 32 4.25 1.02 -14.71
C GLY A 32 3.15 2.01 -14.32
N MET A 33 2.46 1.79 -13.20
CA MET A 33 1.40 2.67 -12.69
C MET A 33 1.83 3.53 -11.50
N ASN A 34 3.12 3.53 -11.17
CA ASN A 34 3.67 4.42 -10.15
C ASN A 34 4.17 5.72 -10.81
N PRO A 35 3.62 6.90 -10.44
CA PRO A 35 4.03 8.16 -11.05
C PRO A 35 5.41 8.67 -10.59
N TYR A 36 6.00 8.04 -9.58
CA TYR A 36 7.23 8.49 -8.93
C TYR A 36 8.43 7.54 -9.14
N LYS A 37 8.18 6.30 -9.52
CA LYS A 37 9.21 5.26 -9.63
C LYS A 37 8.91 4.32 -10.77
N THR A 38 9.89 4.07 -11.62
CA THR A 38 9.81 3.08 -12.69
C THR A 38 10.12 1.66 -12.16
N ASN A 39 9.78 0.65 -12.96
CA ASN A 39 10.16 -0.74 -12.65
C ASN A 39 11.68 -0.96 -12.68
N ILE A 40 12.42 -0.14 -13.44
CA ILE A 40 13.89 -0.23 -13.49
C ILE A 40 14.52 0.34 -12.19
N GLU A 41 14.04 1.49 -11.72
CA GLU A 41 14.52 2.07 -10.46
C GLU A 41 14.24 1.11 -9.31
N LEU A 42 13.04 0.53 -9.25
CA LEU A 42 12.71 -0.49 -8.26
C LEU A 42 13.64 -1.70 -8.37
N PHE A 43 13.93 -2.20 -9.57
CA PHE A 43 14.84 -3.31 -9.78
C PHE A 43 16.24 -3.00 -9.24
N GLU A 44 16.81 -1.82 -9.56
CA GLU A 44 18.14 -1.42 -9.07
C GLU A 44 18.18 -1.32 -7.54
N GLU A 45 17.09 -0.89 -6.90
CA GLU A 45 16.94 -0.90 -5.43
C GLU A 45 16.94 -2.35 -4.89
N LYS A 46 16.12 -3.25 -5.48
CA LYS A 46 15.99 -4.62 -4.99
C LYS A 46 17.26 -5.47 -5.13
N ILE A 47 18.11 -5.17 -6.12
CA ILE A 47 19.42 -5.82 -6.26
C ILE A 47 20.55 -5.08 -5.52
N GLY A 48 20.23 -4.03 -4.75
CA GLY A 48 21.19 -3.29 -3.93
C GLY A 48 22.15 -2.37 -4.70
N ARG A 49 21.83 -2.01 -5.96
CA ARG A 49 22.62 -1.08 -6.76
C ARG A 49 22.28 0.38 -6.52
N SER A 50 21.11 0.67 -6.04
CA SER A 50 20.68 2.00 -5.61
C SER A 50 19.96 1.91 -4.26
N MET A 51 19.97 3.03 -3.53
CA MET A 51 19.19 3.16 -2.31
C MET A 51 17.85 3.83 -2.66
N PRO A 52 16.74 3.45 -2.00
CA PRO A 52 15.50 4.20 -2.10
C PRO A 52 15.69 5.67 -1.72
N GLU A 53 14.97 6.56 -2.41
CA GLU A 53 14.94 7.98 -2.02
C GLU A 53 14.43 8.10 -0.58
N ASP A 54 15.19 8.78 0.28
CA ASP A 54 14.70 9.14 1.62
C ASP A 54 13.69 10.29 1.49
N ILE A 55 12.45 9.99 1.82
CA ILE A 55 11.34 10.94 1.79
C ILE A 55 10.82 11.26 3.19
N SER A 56 11.50 10.80 4.23
CA SER A 56 11.04 10.92 5.63
C SER A 56 10.83 12.36 6.08
N ASP A 57 11.62 13.29 5.54
CA ASP A 57 11.55 14.73 5.84
C ASP A 57 10.46 15.48 5.05
N LYS A 58 9.80 14.84 4.08
CA LYS A 58 8.75 15.51 3.31
C LYS A 58 7.54 15.79 4.22
N PRO A 59 7.02 17.04 4.25
CA PRO A 59 5.92 17.43 5.16
C PRO A 59 4.68 16.55 5.04
N CYS A 60 4.36 16.06 3.83
CA CYS A 60 3.22 15.17 3.61
C CYS A 60 3.43 13.78 4.22
N VAL A 61 4.67 13.28 4.25
CA VAL A 61 5.02 11.99 4.87
C VAL A 61 4.96 12.09 6.39
N ILE A 62 5.56 13.15 6.95
CA ILE A 62 5.51 13.43 8.40
C ILE A 62 4.04 13.57 8.87
N TYR A 63 3.23 14.32 8.11
CA TYR A 63 1.81 14.47 8.41
C TYR A 63 1.09 13.13 8.36
N GLY A 64 1.30 12.34 7.29
CA GLY A 64 0.67 11.04 7.10
C GLY A 64 0.94 10.09 8.27
N LYS A 65 2.21 9.90 8.63
CA LYS A 65 2.61 9.06 9.76
C LYS A 65 1.93 9.48 11.08
N LYS A 66 1.92 10.78 11.39
CA LYS A 66 1.31 11.29 12.63
C LYS A 66 -0.22 11.22 12.62
N ALA A 67 -0.84 11.39 11.47
CA ALA A 67 -2.30 11.39 11.34
C ALA A 67 -2.89 9.96 11.34
N GLU A 68 -2.12 8.96 10.94
CA GLU A 68 -2.59 7.59 10.73
C GLU A 68 -3.26 6.99 11.98
N GLU A 69 -2.62 7.08 13.15
CA GLU A 69 -3.20 6.61 14.41
C GLU A 69 -4.55 7.28 14.70
N HIS A 70 -4.62 8.61 14.57
CA HIS A 70 -5.85 9.37 14.83
C HIS A 70 -6.96 9.02 13.82
N ILE A 71 -6.60 8.83 12.56
CA ILE A 71 -7.54 8.43 11.50
C ILE A 71 -8.07 7.02 11.77
N ARG A 72 -7.24 6.11 12.26
CA ARG A 72 -7.63 4.75 12.67
C ARG A 72 -8.61 4.79 13.84
N GLU A 73 -8.36 5.63 14.84
CA GLU A 73 -9.30 5.79 15.96
C GLU A 73 -10.65 6.40 15.51
N LEU A 74 -10.63 7.38 14.61
CA LEU A 74 -11.86 7.89 13.99
C LEU A 74 -12.60 6.83 13.18
N PHE A 75 -11.87 5.93 12.50
CA PHE A 75 -12.50 4.82 11.77
C PHE A 75 -13.27 3.89 12.72
N LYS A 76 -12.72 3.57 13.89
CA LYS A 76 -13.41 2.74 14.90
C LYS A 76 -14.70 3.37 15.41
N LEU A 77 -14.76 4.71 15.46
CA LEU A 77 -15.98 5.44 15.86
C LEU A 77 -17.03 5.46 14.73
N ASP A 78 -16.58 5.61 13.48
CA ASP A 78 -17.46 5.68 12.32
C ASP A 78 -18.04 4.30 11.94
N TYR A 79 -17.27 3.22 12.19
CA TYR A 79 -17.58 1.84 11.82
C TYR A 79 -17.40 0.89 13.01
N PRO A 80 -18.22 1.00 14.07
CA PRO A 80 -18.09 0.22 15.29
C PRO A 80 -18.35 -1.29 15.09
N GLU A 81 -18.88 -1.68 13.95
CA GLU A 81 -19.08 -3.07 13.54
C GLU A 81 -17.79 -3.81 13.22
N TYR A 82 -16.69 -3.10 12.93
CA TYR A 82 -15.38 -3.72 12.72
C TYR A 82 -14.55 -3.74 14.00
N GLN A 83 -13.94 -4.88 14.28
CA GLN A 83 -12.79 -4.92 15.19
C GLN A 83 -11.56 -4.48 14.40
N VAL A 84 -10.80 -3.52 14.94
CA VAL A 84 -9.62 -2.95 14.28
C VAL A 84 -8.40 -3.19 15.16
N GLU A 85 -7.44 -3.96 14.65
CA GLU A 85 -6.16 -4.22 15.27
C GLU A 85 -5.04 -3.55 14.46
N HIS A 86 -4.03 -3.04 15.13
CA HIS A 86 -2.82 -2.50 14.52
C HIS A 86 -1.59 -3.01 15.24
N HIS A 87 -0.57 -3.35 14.48
CA HIS A 87 0.69 -3.86 15.00
C HIS A 87 1.83 -3.04 14.41
N GLU A 88 2.41 -2.18 15.24
CA GLU A 88 3.53 -1.35 14.85
C GLU A 88 4.74 -2.23 14.48
N PHE A 89 5.47 -1.85 13.43
CA PHE A 89 6.67 -2.56 12.96
C PHE A 89 6.47 -4.04 12.61
N ARG A 90 5.24 -4.41 12.17
CA ARG A 90 4.92 -5.76 11.69
C ARG A 90 5.08 -5.88 10.19
N ILE A 91 5.67 -7.00 9.75
CA ILE A 91 5.66 -7.46 8.37
C ILE A 91 4.95 -8.81 8.30
N LEU A 92 3.97 -8.91 7.41
CA LEU A 92 3.36 -10.15 6.99
C LEU A 92 4.07 -10.62 5.71
N GLN A 93 4.59 -11.84 5.68
CA GLN A 93 5.28 -12.39 4.52
C GLN A 93 4.53 -13.60 4.00
N SER A 94 4.20 -13.62 2.71
CA SER A 94 3.53 -14.75 2.08
C SER A 94 4.37 -16.03 2.22
N ILE A 95 3.74 -17.15 2.61
CA ILE A 95 4.42 -18.46 2.63
C ILE A 95 4.62 -19.00 1.22
N SER A 96 3.63 -18.82 0.35
CA SER A 96 3.68 -19.30 -1.04
C SER A 96 4.65 -18.50 -1.90
N TYR A 97 4.81 -17.21 -1.61
CA TYR A 97 5.67 -16.27 -2.34
C TYR A 97 6.48 -15.43 -1.36
N PRO A 98 7.60 -15.96 -0.79
CA PRO A 98 8.33 -15.30 0.30
C PRO A 98 8.90 -13.92 -0.02
N PHE A 99 8.95 -13.54 -1.29
CA PHE A 99 9.32 -12.20 -1.71
C PHE A 99 8.21 -11.17 -1.57
N MET A 100 6.96 -11.58 -1.28
CA MET A 100 5.82 -10.68 -1.12
C MET A 100 5.61 -10.37 0.37
N GLN A 101 5.58 -9.08 0.71
CA GLN A 101 5.50 -8.57 2.07
C GLN A 101 4.44 -7.49 2.22
N ALA A 102 3.73 -7.47 3.34
CA ALA A 102 2.74 -6.45 3.66
C ALA A 102 2.98 -5.87 5.06
N SER A 103 2.84 -4.55 5.19
CA SER A 103 2.70 -3.84 6.46
C SER A 103 1.39 -3.08 6.38
N LEU A 104 0.46 -3.38 7.28
CA LEU A 104 -0.91 -2.90 7.21
C LEU A 104 -1.13 -1.75 8.19
N ASP A 105 -1.89 -0.73 7.77
CA ASP A 105 -2.31 0.36 8.64
C ASP A 105 -3.35 -0.12 9.68
N GLY A 106 -4.05 -1.23 9.38
CA GLY A 106 -4.93 -1.93 10.31
C GLY A 106 -5.43 -3.25 9.74
N GLU A 107 -5.66 -4.20 10.66
CA GLU A 107 -6.35 -5.46 10.38
C GLU A 107 -7.80 -5.33 10.84
N LEU A 108 -8.74 -5.70 9.98
CA LEU A 108 -10.17 -5.65 10.26
C LEU A 108 -10.71 -7.06 10.49
N THR A 109 -11.66 -7.16 11.42
CA THR A 109 -12.55 -8.32 11.53
C THR A 109 -13.98 -7.81 11.53
N ASP A 110 -14.80 -8.25 10.58
CA ASP A 110 -16.22 -7.88 10.55
C ASP A 110 -17.08 -8.75 11.48
N GLN A 111 -18.40 -8.48 11.51
CA GLN A 111 -19.34 -9.19 12.37
C GLN A 111 -19.50 -10.69 12.04
N ASP A 112 -19.18 -11.09 10.81
CA ASP A 112 -19.21 -12.47 10.35
C ASP A 112 -17.87 -13.19 10.60
N GLY A 113 -16.87 -12.49 11.18
CA GLY A 113 -15.54 -13.01 11.45
C GLY A 113 -14.63 -13.03 10.24
N ARG A 114 -15.00 -12.40 9.11
CA ARG A 114 -14.15 -12.26 7.93
C ARG A 114 -13.01 -11.30 8.23
N LYS A 115 -11.82 -11.64 7.74
CA LYS A 115 -10.64 -10.78 7.86
C LYS A 115 -10.54 -9.81 6.69
N GLY A 116 -10.21 -8.57 7.00
CA GLY A 116 -10.02 -7.48 6.04
C GLY A 116 -8.83 -6.59 6.39
N ILE A 117 -8.61 -5.60 5.55
CA ILE A 117 -7.50 -4.64 5.64
C ILE A 117 -8.10 -3.24 5.76
N LEU A 118 -7.59 -2.45 6.70
CA LEU A 118 -7.76 -1.01 6.71
C LEU A 118 -6.49 -0.39 6.10
N GLU A 119 -6.66 0.35 5.03
CA GLU A 119 -5.61 1.19 4.44
C GLU A 119 -5.97 2.65 4.61
N ILE A 120 -5.03 3.47 5.08
CA ILE A 120 -5.23 4.90 5.38
C ILE A 120 -4.40 5.74 4.42
N LYS A 121 -5.03 6.71 3.77
CA LYS A 121 -4.33 7.65 2.90
C LYS A 121 -4.64 9.10 3.28
N THR A 122 -3.59 9.89 3.39
CA THR A 122 -3.69 11.35 3.49
C THR A 122 -3.12 11.96 2.22
N THR A 123 -3.88 12.82 1.56
CA THR A 123 -3.49 13.42 0.28
C THR A 123 -3.81 14.90 0.27
N ASN A 124 -2.86 15.72 -0.15
CA ASN A 124 -3.09 17.12 -0.42
C ASN A 124 -3.56 17.30 -1.86
N ILE A 125 -4.77 17.83 -2.03
CA ILE A 125 -5.36 18.13 -3.33
C ILE A 125 -4.95 19.53 -3.74
N LEU A 126 -3.94 19.62 -4.59
CA LEU A 126 -3.39 20.90 -5.09
C LEU A 126 -3.97 21.27 -6.46
N GLN A 127 -4.50 20.31 -7.21
CA GLN A 127 -5.05 20.47 -8.55
C GLN A 127 -6.36 19.69 -8.71
N SER A 128 -7.24 20.16 -9.61
CA SER A 128 -8.52 19.51 -9.91
C SER A 128 -8.37 18.06 -10.39
N ILE A 129 -7.36 17.78 -11.21
CA ILE A 129 -7.08 16.43 -11.72
C ILE A 129 -6.77 15.42 -10.59
N GLN A 130 -6.13 15.88 -9.51
CA GLN A 130 -5.91 15.02 -8.34
C GLN A 130 -7.23 14.68 -7.65
N ARG A 131 -8.18 15.64 -7.60
CA ARG A 131 -9.51 15.42 -7.03
C ARG A 131 -10.31 14.43 -7.90
N GLU A 132 -10.22 14.55 -9.22
CA GLU A 132 -10.90 13.65 -10.15
C GLU A 132 -10.46 12.21 -9.99
N LYS A 133 -9.16 11.96 -9.77
CA LYS A 133 -8.61 10.61 -9.50
C LYS A 133 -9.25 9.93 -8.28
N TRP A 134 -9.79 10.72 -7.33
CA TRP A 134 -10.44 10.25 -6.11
C TRP A 134 -11.98 10.30 -6.18
N GLN A 135 -12.61 10.68 -7.30
CA GLN A 135 -14.07 10.86 -7.32
C GLN A 135 -14.83 9.55 -7.20
N GLU A 136 -14.61 8.62 -8.11
CA GLU A 136 -15.36 7.37 -8.19
C GLU A 136 -14.49 6.13 -8.01
N ARG A 137 -13.19 6.30 -7.98
CA ARG A 137 -12.23 5.19 -7.87
C ARG A 137 -11.04 5.57 -7.01
N ILE A 138 -10.31 4.55 -6.58
CA ILE A 138 -9.00 4.70 -5.94
C ILE A 138 -7.96 4.99 -7.02
N PRO A 139 -7.01 5.92 -6.84
CA PRO A 139 -5.87 6.08 -7.74
C PRO A 139 -5.12 4.78 -7.94
N ASP A 140 -4.70 4.48 -9.18
CA ASP A 140 -4.19 3.18 -9.58
C ASP A 140 -3.02 2.67 -8.72
N ASN A 141 -2.13 3.58 -8.31
CA ASN A 141 -1.00 3.22 -7.44
C ASN A 141 -1.44 2.74 -6.04
N TYR A 142 -2.51 3.28 -5.48
CA TYR A 142 -3.06 2.82 -4.20
C TYR A 142 -3.95 1.59 -4.36
N TYR A 143 -4.63 1.48 -5.50
CA TYR A 143 -5.38 0.28 -5.83
C TYR A 143 -4.46 -0.95 -5.91
N LEU A 144 -3.35 -0.83 -6.62
CA LEU A 144 -2.36 -1.91 -6.71
C LEU A 144 -1.71 -2.25 -5.36
N GLN A 145 -1.51 -1.26 -4.49
CA GLN A 145 -1.03 -1.49 -3.14
C GLN A 145 -1.99 -2.38 -2.34
N VAL A 146 -3.29 -2.10 -2.38
CA VAL A 146 -4.26 -2.90 -1.62
C VAL A 146 -4.48 -4.28 -2.25
N LEU A 147 -4.38 -4.42 -3.57
CA LEU A 147 -4.38 -5.72 -4.23
C LEU A 147 -3.19 -6.58 -3.78
N HIS A 148 -2.00 -5.99 -3.72
CA HIS A 148 -0.81 -6.67 -3.20
C HIS A 148 -1.03 -7.17 -1.76
N TYR A 149 -1.63 -6.35 -0.89
CA TYR A 149 -1.94 -6.75 0.47
C TYR A 149 -2.94 -7.91 0.53
N LEU A 150 -3.96 -7.90 -0.32
CA LEU A 150 -4.87 -9.04 -0.47
C LEU A 150 -4.12 -10.31 -0.92
N LEU A 151 -3.15 -10.20 -1.83
CA LEU A 151 -2.33 -11.34 -2.27
C LEU A 151 -1.49 -11.91 -1.13
N VAL A 152 -0.85 -11.06 -0.32
CA VAL A 152 -0.01 -11.51 0.79
C VAL A 152 -0.83 -12.17 1.89
N THR A 153 -1.92 -11.52 2.32
CA THR A 153 -2.70 -11.94 3.49
C THR A 153 -3.72 -13.03 3.19
N GLY A 154 -4.27 -13.02 1.99
CA GLY A 154 -5.43 -13.85 1.66
C GLY A 154 -6.73 -13.35 2.28
N TYR A 155 -6.75 -12.14 2.86
CA TYR A 155 -7.94 -11.54 3.46
C TYR A 155 -9.04 -11.30 2.43
N GLU A 156 -10.28 -11.13 2.90
CA GLU A 156 -11.47 -11.18 2.07
C GLU A 156 -11.90 -9.82 1.55
N PHE A 157 -11.51 -8.73 2.22
CA PHE A 157 -11.89 -7.38 1.82
C PHE A 157 -10.85 -6.33 2.23
N VAL A 158 -10.98 -5.14 1.65
CA VAL A 158 -10.22 -3.93 2.03
C VAL A 158 -11.21 -2.78 2.24
N VAL A 159 -10.96 -1.98 3.26
CA VAL A 159 -11.51 -0.64 3.40
C VAL A 159 -10.38 0.35 3.28
N LEU A 160 -10.37 1.14 2.21
CA LEU A 160 -9.43 2.26 2.07
C LEU A 160 -10.11 3.54 2.54
N ARG A 161 -9.56 4.17 3.58
CA ARG A 161 -10.00 5.47 4.10
C ARG A 161 -9.05 6.56 3.64
N ALA A 162 -9.55 7.49 2.83
CA ALA A 162 -8.78 8.60 2.28
C ALA A 162 -9.20 9.94 2.90
N HIS A 163 -8.23 10.66 3.46
CA HIS A 163 -8.38 12.04 3.92
C HIS A 163 -7.79 12.98 2.87
N LEU A 164 -8.65 13.68 2.14
CA LEU A 164 -8.31 14.56 1.01
C LEU A 164 -8.33 16.02 1.49
N ASN A 165 -7.15 16.61 1.70
CA ASN A 165 -6.98 17.95 2.18
C ASN A 165 -6.93 18.94 1.02
N SER A 166 -7.82 19.93 1.03
CA SER A 166 -7.83 21.06 0.09
C SER A 166 -7.54 22.35 0.83
N PHE A 167 -6.76 23.24 0.22
CA PHE A 167 -6.32 24.49 0.83
C PHE A 167 -7.01 25.68 0.19
N TRP A 168 -7.62 26.54 1.01
CA TRP A 168 -8.27 27.79 0.63
C TRP A 168 -7.67 28.94 1.44
N GLY A 169 -6.61 29.55 0.94
CA GLY A 169 -5.81 30.48 1.73
C GLY A 169 -5.18 29.80 2.95
N ARG A 170 -5.62 30.16 4.15
CA ARG A 170 -5.16 29.53 5.42
C ARG A 170 -6.07 28.40 5.91
N GLU A 171 -7.23 28.22 5.28
CA GLU A 171 -8.18 27.17 5.67
C GLU A 171 -7.81 25.85 5.02
N VAL A 172 -7.89 24.77 5.80
CA VAL A 172 -7.78 23.40 5.31
C VAL A 172 -9.18 22.77 5.38
N ARG A 173 -9.65 22.23 4.27
CA ARG A 173 -10.88 21.46 4.20
C ARG A 173 -10.54 20.01 3.89
N THR A 174 -10.90 19.12 4.79
CA THR A 174 -10.70 17.68 4.63
C THR A 174 -12.00 17.04 4.18
N GLN A 175 -11.94 16.33 3.06
CA GLN A 175 -12.99 15.42 2.62
C GLN A 175 -12.55 14.00 2.94
N VAL A 176 -13.37 13.25 3.66
CA VAL A 176 -13.15 11.83 3.95
C VAL A 176 -13.89 11.00 2.91
N LYS A 177 -13.21 10.02 2.33
CA LYS A 177 -13.80 9.03 1.43
C LYS A 177 -13.46 7.62 1.89
N HIS A 178 -14.39 6.71 1.66
CA HIS A 178 -14.21 5.28 1.93
C HIS A 178 -14.44 4.50 0.65
N TYR A 179 -13.56 3.54 0.40
CA TYR A 179 -13.65 2.61 -0.73
C TYR A 179 -13.62 1.20 -0.16
N PHE A 180 -14.64 0.43 -0.51
CA PHE A 180 -14.78 -0.96 -0.10
C PHE A 180 -14.46 -1.85 -1.29
N ILE A 181 -13.56 -2.82 -1.12
CA ILE A 181 -13.15 -3.76 -2.15
C ILE A 181 -13.34 -5.16 -1.59
N GLU A 182 -14.20 -5.95 -2.21
CA GLU A 182 -14.32 -7.38 -1.93
C GLU A 182 -13.31 -8.14 -2.79
N ARG A 183 -12.52 -9.01 -2.19
CA ARG A 183 -11.53 -9.83 -2.88
C ARG A 183 -12.11 -10.57 -4.09
N LYS A 184 -13.34 -11.11 -3.95
CA LYS A 184 -14.01 -11.86 -5.02
C LYS A 184 -14.34 -11.02 -6.26
N GLU A 185 -14.46 -9.70 -6.11
CA GLU A 185 -14.78 -8.78 -7.21
C GLU A 185 -13.56 -8.37 -8.02
N VAL A 186 -12.36 -8.57 -7.47
CA VAL A 186 -11.08 -8.16 -8.07
C VAL A 186 -10.15 -9.34 -8.38
N GLN A 187 -10.70 -10.54 -8.53
CA GLN A 187 -9.88 -11.75 -8.69
C GLN A 187 -9.01 -11.72 -9.96
N GLU A 188 -9.52 -11.19 -11.06
CA GLU A 188 -8.75 -11.06 -12.32
C GLU A 188 -7.56 -10.11 -12.15
N ASP A 189 -7.75 -9.00 -11.44
CA ASP A 189 -6.68 -8.04 -11.13
C ASP A 189 -5.63 -8.63 -10.19
N LEU A 190 -6.07 -9.43 -9.20
CA LEU A 190 -5.17 -10.17 -8.31
C LEU A 190 -4.30 -11.17 -9.10
N ASP A 191 -4.91 -11.94 -10.00
CA ASP A 191 -4.20 -12.92 -10.82
C ASP A 191 -3.20 -12.22 -11.78
N TYR A 192 -3.59 -11.07 -12.33
CA TYR A 192 -2.71 -10.24 -13.15
C TYR A 192 -1.51 -9.75 -12.33
N LEU A 193 -1.76 -9.10 -11.18
CA LEU A 193 -0.70 -8.52 -10.35
C LEU A 193 0.27 -9.60 -9.85
N LEU A 194 -0.24 -10.73 -9.38
CA LEU A 194 0.58 -11.85 -8.93
C LEU A 194 1.53 -12.34 -10.02
N ARG A 195 1.03 -12.46 -11.26
CA ARG A 195 1.86 -12.89 -12.40
C ARG A 195 2.97 -11.89 -12.67
N GLU A 196 2.67 -10.57 -12.65
CA GLU A 196 3.67 -9.55 -12.94
C GLU A 196 4.70 -9.41 -11.79
N GLU A 197 4.29 -9.53 -10.53
CA GLU A 197 5.21 -9.53 -9.39
C GLU A 197 6.15 -10.74 -9.40
N ARG A 198 5.66 -11.93 -9.72
CA ARG A 198 6.49 -13.12 -9.90
C ARG A 198 7.52 -12.94 -11.02
N ARG A 199 7.06 -12.43 -12.17
CA ARG A 199 7.94 -12.16 -13.32
C ARG A 199 9.01 -11.10 -12.97
N PHE A 200 8.63 -10.07 -12.25
CA PHE A 200 9.58 -9.05 -11.79
C PHE A 200 10.61 -9.66 -10.83
N TRP A 201 10.18 -10.51 -9.90
CA TRP A 201 11.08 -11.14 -8.96
C TRP A 201 12.07 -12.10 -9.62
N GLU A 202 11.69 -12.79 -10.69
CA GLU A 202 12.63 -13.59 -11.51
C GLU A 202 13.77 -12.74 -12.09
N TYR A 203 13.49 -11.48 -12.46
CA TYR A 203 14.53 -10.55 -12.87
C TYR A 203 15.46 -10.19 -11.71
N VAL A 204 14.89 -9.92 -10.53
CA VAL A 204 15.67 -9.61 -9.32
C VAL A 204 16.60 -10.77 -8.96
N GLU A 205 16.10 -11.99 -8.86
CA GLU A 205 16.88 -13.18 -8.53
C GLU A 205 17.98 -13.49 -9.56
N SER A 206 17.68 -13.31 -10.83
CA SER A 206 18.66 -13.54 -11.90
C SER A 206 19.66 -12.40 -12.09
N GLY A 207 19.44 -11.22 -11.45
CA GLY A 207 20.21 -10.01 -11.68
C GLY A 207 20.08 -9.44 -13.10
N ARG A 208 19.14 -9.95 -13.89
CA ARG A 208 18.89 -9.53 -15.27
C ARG A 208 17.91 -8.37 -15.31
N LYS A 209 18.35 -7.25 -15.85
CA LYS A 209 17.54 -6.04 -15.96
C LYS A 209 16.23 -6.29 -16.73
N PRO A 210 15.05 -5.97 -16.17
CA PRO A 210 13.79 -6.08 -16.89
C PRO A 210 13.67 -5.03 -18.00
N PRO A 211 12.77 -5.24 -18.99
CA PRO A 211 12.43 -4.18 -19.94
C PRO A 211 11.75 -3.00 -19.20
N LEU A 212 12.07 -1.77 -19.64
CA LEU A 212 11.44 -0.57 -19.08
C LEU A 212 9.94 -0.56 -19.42
N ILE A 213 9.13 -0.32 -18.39
CA ILE A 213 7.72 0.00 -18.53
C ILE A 213 7.58 1.48 -18.18
N LEU A 214 7.14 2.29 -19.15
CA LEU A 214 6.94 3.71 -18.93
C LEU A 214 5.69 3.94 -18.10
N PRO A 215 5.75 4.83 -17.08
CA PRO A 215 4.58 5.22 -16.33
C PRO A 215 3.49 5.80 -17.26
N ILE A 216 2.23 5.45 -16.99
CA ILE A 216 1.08 6.08 -17.63
C ILE A 216 0.94 7.48 -17.00
N ILE A 217 1.05 8.51 -17.83
CA ILE A 217 0.99 9.93 -17.42
C ILE A 217 -0.46 10.41 -17.43
#